data_22d3f01ae5cfe384f49021fd237806a1
#
_entry.id   22d3f01ae5cfe384f49021fd237806a1
#
_cell.length_a   1.000
_cell.length_b   1.000
_cell.length_c   1.000
_cell.angle_alpha   90.00
_cell.angle_beta   90.00
_cell.angle_gamma   90.00
#
_symmetry.space_group_name_H-M   'P 1'
#
loop_
_entity.id
_entity.type
_entity.pdbx_description
1 polymer ?
#
loop_
_entity_poly.entity_id
_entity_poly.type
_entity_poly.pdbx_seq_one_letter_code
_entity_poly.pdbx_strand_id
1 'polypeptide(L)'
;MRMTTTKTSSVLALTLLAAATASCAKVEADVPQAQVTQKSVAFRGFPGSTQVGEVSITQSFTLTEADLSWAKNLNSEVYAYEVELKAVGGIQDLSFIHYAHITMSDGTDGATTPAVEIVNYERPANVVSSPVIVAPTTYPINVSQVWSAKKVVITMVLAGVFPEADWSADVTLNMSGKISYKF
;
A
#
# COMPACT_ATOMS: atom_id res chain seq x y z
N MET A 1 38.64 17.14 -23.43
CA MET A 1 37.22 17.18 -23.74
C MET A 1 36.45 17.12 -22.43
N ARG A 2 36.01 18.28 -21.88
CA ARG A 2 35.34 18.38 -20.59
C ARG A 2 33.82 18.34 -20.84
N MET A 3 33.13 17.34 -20.31
CA MET A 3 31.66 17.30 -20.27
C MET A 3 31.15 18.04 -19.01
N THR A 4 30.47 19.15 -19.23
CA THR A 4 29.74 19.89 -18.21
C THR A 4 28.35 19.31 -18.03
N THR A 5 28.09 18.76 -16.84
CA THR A 5 26.77 18.27 -16.45
C THR A 5 25.94 19.43 -15.92
N THR A 6 24.90 19.79 -16.64
CA THR A 6 23.95 20.84 -16.23
C THR A 6 22.90 20.21 -15.29
N LYS A 7 22.93 20.55 -14.03
CA LYS A 7 21.86 20.25 -13.07
C LYS A 7 20.72 21.24 -13.28
N THR A 8 19.60 20.77 -13.77
CA THR A 8 18.36 21.56 -13.83
C THR A 8 17.63 21.43 -12.51
N SER A 9 17.82 22.44 -11.64
CA SER A 9 17.00 22.59 -10.43
C SER A 9 15.69 23.27 -10.84
N SER A 10 14.60 22.50 -10.85
CA SER A 10 13.25 23.05 -10.99
C SER A 10 12.85 23.71 -9.68
N VAL A 11 13.01 25.02 -9.59
CA VAL A 11 12.45 25.84 -8.52
C VAL A 11 10.96 26.02 -8.81
N LEU A 12 10.12 25.36 -8.03
CA LEU A 12 8.68 25.59 -8.04
C LEU A 12 8.41 26.95 -7.40
N ALA A 13 8.16 27.96 -8.21
CA ALA A 13 7.75 29.30 -7.74
C ALA A 13 6.32 29.23 -7.22
N LEU A 14 6.17 29.23 -5.89
CA LEU A 14 4.88 29.38 -5.20
C LEU A 14 4.49 30.86 -5.23
N THR A 15 3.64 31.27 -6.17
CA THR A 15 3.03 32.62 -6.17
C THR A 15 1.92 32.67 -5.12
N LEU A 16 2.22 33.21 -3.94
CA LEU A 16 1.23 33.57 -2.93
C LEU A 16 0.46 34.83 -3.38
N LEU A 17 -0.79 34.67 -3.76
CA LEU A 17 -1.73 35.78 -3.91
C LEU A 17 -2.37 36.02 -2.54
N ALA A 18 -1.96 37.08 -1.84
CA ALA A 18 -2.53 37.49 -0.57
C ALA A 18 -3.84 38.27 -0.83
N ALA A 19 -4.99 37.62 -0.58
CA ALA A 19 -6.25 38.29 -0.38
C ALA A 19 -6.63 38.17 1.10
N ALA A 20 -6.42 39.28 1.84
CA ALA A 20 -6.79 39.39 3.25
C ALA A 20 -8.30 39.57 3.38
N THR A 21 -9.02 38.51 3.62
CA THR A 21 -10.30 38.53 4.31
C THR A 21 -10.20 37.57 5.48
N ALA A 22 -10.41 38.09 6.70
CA ALA A 22 -10.34 37.34 7.95
C ALA A 22 -11.52 36.34 8.05
N SER A 23 -11.36 35.20 7.40
CA SER A 23 -12.07 33.99 7.69
C SER A 23 -11.03 32.90 7.82
N CYS A 24 -11.16 31.99 8.77
CA CYS A 24 -10.26 30.85 8.98
C CYS A 24 -10.15 30.07 7.65
N ALA A 25 -9.25 30.47 6.78
CA ALA A 25 -9.05 29.84 5.50
C ALA A 25 -8.26 28.56 5.73
N LYS A 26 -8.92 27.41 5.51
CA LYS A 26 -8.26 26.11 5.43
C LYS A 26 -7.66 26.00 4.03
N VAL A 27 -6.35 25.95 3.93
CA VAL A 27 -5.69 25.66 2.65
C VAL A 27 -5.36 24.16 2.62
N GLU A 28 -5.86 23.47 1.60
CA GLU A 28 -5.55 22.07 1.36
C GLU A 28 -4.64 21.95 0.15
N ALA A 29 -3.64 21.08 0.25
CA ALA A 29 -2.77 20.73 -0.85
C ALA A 29 -2.67 19.21 -0.95
N ASP A 30 -2.76 18.68 -2.17
CA ASP A 30 -2.54 17.26 -2.42
C ASP A 30 -1.04 16.97 -2.32
N VAL A 31 -0.71 15.88 -1.62
CA VAL A 31 0.65 15.35 -1.58
C VAL A 31 0.82 14.38 -2.76
N PRO A 32 1.96 14.41 -3.46
CA PRO A 32 2.23 13.45 -4.52
C PRO A 32 2.01 12.01 -4.06
N GLN A 33 1.59 11.16 -4.99
CA GLN A 33 1.43 9.74 -4.75
C GLN A 33 2.74 9.14 -4.21
N ALA A 34 2.62 8.28 -3.20
CA ALA A 34 3.70 7.54 -2.61
C ALA A 34 3.47 6.04 -2.78
N GLN A 35 4.57 5.32 -2.94
CA GLN A 35 4.58 3.87 -3.00
C GLN A 35 5.42 3.33 -1.86
N VAL A 36 4.85 2.41 -1.10
CA VAL A 36 5.58 1.64 -0.10
C VAL A 36 5.60 0.20 -0.56
N THR A 37 6.80 -0.32 -0.85
CA THR A 37 6.97 -1.68 -1.35
C THR A 37 7.73 -2.53 -0.36
N GLN A 38 7.07 -3.58 0.14
CA GLN A 38 7.72 -4.68 0.85
C GLN A 38 8.17 -5.73 -0.16
N LYS A 39 9.49 -5.92 -0.26
CA LYS A 39 10.11 -6.86 -1.18
C LYS A 39 10.06 -8.30 -0.66
N SER A 40 9.82 -9.23 -1.59
CA SER A 40 9.97 -10.68 -1.36
C SER A 40 9.24 -11.18 -0.11
N VAL A 41 8.00 -10.75 0.09
CA VAL A 41 7.15 -11.29 1.16
C VAL A 41 6.98 -12.78 0.89
N ALA A 42 7.42 -13.61 1.86
CA ALA A 42 7.42 -15.06 1.72
C ALA A 42 6.06 -15.64 2.09
N PHE A 43 5.59 -16.57 1.30
CA PHE A 43 4.37 -17.33 1.51
C PHE A 43 4.70 -18.82 1.51
N ARG A 44 4.02 -19.55 2.38
CA ARG A 44 4.19 -20.98 2.47
C ARG A 44 3.43 -21.69 1.36
N GLY A 45 4.06 -22.66 0.73
CA GLY A 45 3.42 -23.60 -0.18
C GLY A 45 2.70 -24.74 0.56
N PHE A 46 2.03 -25.60 -0.20
CA PHE A 46 1.27 -26.74 0.30
C PHE A 46 1.80 -28.04 -0.32
N PRO A 47 2.96 -28.55 0.15
CA PRO A 47 3.60 -29.72 -0.45
C PRO A 47 2.73 -30.97 -0.28
N GLY A 48 2.58 -31.75 -1.35
CA GLY A 48 1.93 -33.05 -1.35
C GLY A 48 0.43 -33.03 -1.13
N SER A 49 -0.20 -31.87 -1.15
CA SER A 49 -1.64 -31.78 -1.04
C SER A 49 -2.28 -31.87 -2.43
N THR A 50 -3.02 -32.93 -2.66
CA THR A 50 -4.17 -32.82 -3.54
C THR A 50 -5.13 -31.84 -2.85
N GLN A 51 -4.98 -30.54 -3.11
CA GLN A 51 -5.91 -29.55 -2.60
C GLN A 51 -7.29 -29.86 -3.17
N VAL A 52 -8.16 -30.41 -2.33
CA VAL A 52 -9.55 -30.59 -2.69
C VAL A 52 -10.28 -29.32 -2.30
N GLY A 53 -10.22 -28.30 -3.18
CA GLY A 53 -10.89 -27.02 -2.97
C GLY A 53 -9.95 -25.86 -2.63
N GLU A 54 -10.53 -24.70 -2.38
CA GLU A 54 -9.82 -23.49 -1.99
C GLU A 54 -9.35 -23.56 -0.54
N VAL A 55 -8.16 -23.08 -0.30
CA VAL A 55 -7.62 -22.87 1.05
C VAL A 55 -7.32 -21.40 1.27
N SER A 56 -7.28 -20.98 2.53
CA SER A 56 -6.90 -19.61 2.90
C SER A 56 -5.57 -19.62 3.63
N ILE A 57 -4.71 -18.67 3.28
CA ILE A 57 -3.47 -18.40 4.00
C ILE A 57 -3.50 -16.98 4.56
N THR A 58 -2.89 -16.78 5.72
CA THR A 58 -2.72 -15.45 6.31
C THR A 58 -1.24 -15.13 6.38
N GLN A 59 -0.87 -13.97 5.85
CA GLN A 59 0.48 -13.44 5.91
C GLN A 59 0.45 -12.02 6.45
N SER A 60 1.36 -11.72 7.39
CA SER A 60 1.50 -10.37 7.93
C SER A 60 2.94 -9.90 7.86
N PHE A 61 3.13 -8.62 7.66
CA PHE A 61 4.43 -7.95 7.76
C PHE A 61 4.28 -6.57 8.38
N THR A 62 5.38 -6.08 8.96
CA THR A 62 5.41 -4.76 9.59
C THR A 62 6.12 -3.79 8.66
N LEU A 63 5.52 -2.60 8.46
CA LEU A 63 6.17 -1.52 7.73
C LEU A 63 7.33 -0.95 8.56
N THR A 64 8.43 -0.64 7.89
CA THR A 64 9.61 -0.05 8.52
C THR A 64 9.38 1.42 8.87
N GLU A 65 10.19 1.97 9.77
CA GLU A 65 10.11 3.39 10.11
C GLU A 65 10.40 4.30 8.88
N ALA A 66 11.26 3.85 7.98
CA ALA A 66 11.54 4.54 6.72
C ALA A 66 10.29 4.61 5.84
N ASP A 67 9.51 3.53 5.74
CA ASP A 67 8.25 3.49 5.01
C ASP A 67 7.22 4.44 5.61
N LEU A 68 7.19 4.53 6.95
CA LEU A 68 6.26 5.36 7.69
C LEU A 68 6.66 6.85 7.71
N SER A 69 7.87 7.21 7.35
CA SER A 69 8.37 8.60 7.40
C SER A 69 7.65 9.52 6.42
N TRP A 70 7.12 8.96 5.32
CA TRP A 70 6.31 9.69 4.38
C TRP A 70 5.05 10.21 5.07
N ALA A 71 4.81 11.50 5.01
CA ALA A 71 3.66 12.20 5.60
C ALA A 71 3.55 12.21 7.14
N LYS A 72 4.43 11.55 7.92
CA LYS A 72 4.35 11.55 9.40
C LYS A 72 4.46 12.93 10.04
N ASN A 73 5.22 13.82 9.43
CA ASN A 73 5.51 15.18 9.96
C ASN A 73 4.55 16.23 9.42
N LEU A 74 3.55 15.82 8.66
CA LEU A 74 2.58 16.70 8.05
C LEU A 74 1.25 16.52 8.77
N ASN A 75 0.52 17.61 9.10
CA ASN A 75 -0.90 17.52 9.47
C ASN A 75 -1.68 17.07 8.22
N SER A 76 -1.46 15.82 7.82
CA SER A 76 -1.91 15.26 6.56
C SER A 76 -2.88 14.12 6.80
N GLU A 77 -3.85 14.02 5.94
CA GLU A 77 -4.63 12.82 5.76
C GLU A 77 -3.90 11.89 4.80
N VAL A 78 -3.83 10.61 5.11
CA VAL A 78 -3.22 9.57 4.29
C VAL A 78 -4.30 8.64 3.78
N TYR A 79 -4.27 8.36 2.49
CA TYR A 79 -5.25 7.50 1.82
C TYR A 79 -4.55 6.37 1.09
N ALA A 80 -5.01 5.13 1.30
CA ALA A 80 -4.67 3.99 0.46
C ALA A 80 -5.68 3.91 -0.70
N TYR A 81 -5.22 3.66 -1.92
CA TYR A 81 -6.11 3.54 -3.07
C TYR A 81 -5.88 2.29 -3.90
N GLU A 82 -4.77 1.60 -3.70
CA GLU A 82 -4.45 0.39 -4.47
C GLU A 82 -3.40 -0.45 -3.76
N VAL A 83 -3.51 -1.76 -3.88
CA VAL A 83 -2.45 -2.71 -3.51
C VAL A 83 -2.07 -3.52 -4.74
N GLU A 84 -0.78 -3.60 -5.02
CA GLU A 84 -0.21 -4.44 -6.07
C GLU A 84 0.55 -5.61 -5.45
N LEU A 85 0.27 -6.83 -5.90
CA LEU A 85 1.08 -8.01 -5.64
C LEU A 85 1.78 -8.40 -6.94
N LYS A 86 3.10 -8.50 -6.90
CA LYS A 86 3.92 -8.88 -8.05
C LYS A 86 4.69 -10.16 -7.74
N ALA A 87 4.51 -11.18 -8.57
CA ALA A 87 5.21 -12.45 -8.46
C ALA A 87 6.74 -12.26 -8.53
N VAL A 88 7.45 -12.90 -7.60
CA VAL A 88 8.92 -12.97 -7.57
C VAL A 88 9.39 -14.36 -7.11
N GLY A 89 10.68 -14.65 -7.20
CA GLY A 89 11.25 -15.84 -6.56
C GLY A 89 10.81 -17.18 -7.16
N GLY A 90 10.63 -17.26 -8.48
CA GLY A 90 10.41 -18.54 -9.16
C GLY A 90 8.97 -18.80 -9.60
N ILE A 91 8.01 -18.00 -9.16
CA ILE A 91 6.67 -17.99 -9.73
C ILE A 91 6.53 -16.83 -10.71
N GLN A 92 5.73 -17.04 -11.76
CA GLN A 92 5.47 -16.03 -12.78
C GLN A 92 3.97 -15.75 -12.95
N ASP A 93 3.16 -16.39 -12.14
CA ASP A 93 1.71 -16.33 -12.23
C ASP A 93 1.09 -16.32 -10.83
N LEU A 94 0.18 -15.39 -10.60
CA LEU A 94 -0.61 -15.24 -9.38
C LEU A 94 -2.08 -15.60 -9.58
N SER A 95 -2.46 -16.15 -10.74
CA SER A 95 -3.85 -16.50 -11.04
C SER A 95 -4.44 -17.57 -10.12
N PHE A 96 -3.61 -18.25 -9.33
CA PHE A 96 -4.03 -19.16 -8.28
C PHE A 96 -4.69 -18.45 -7.08
N ILE A 97 -4.48 -17.13 -6.93
CA ILE A 97 -5.14 -16.31 -5.90
C ILE A 97 -6.52 -15.92 -6.44
N HIS A 98 -7.58 -16.40 -5.80
CA HIS A 98 -8.96 -16.09 -6.16
C HIS A 98 -9.50 -14.90 -5.37
N TYR A 99 -9.12 -14.81 -4.10
CA TYR A 99 -9.53 -13.72 -3.21
C TYR A 99 -8.33 -13.18 -2.45
N ALA A 100 -8.34 -11.88 -2.21
CA ALA A 100 -7.39 -11.23 -1.31
C ALA A 100 -8.12 -10.19 -0.46
N HIS A 101 -8.06 -10.37 0.85
CA HIS A 101 -8.53 -9.41 1.85
C HIS A 101 -7.32 -8.85 2.57
N ILE A 102 -7.12 -7.55 2.47
CA ILE A 102 -5.93 -6.87 3.01
C ILE A 102 -6.37 -5.80 3.98
N THR A 103 -5.80 -5.85 5.19
CA THR A 103 -6.05 -4.90 6.26
C THR A 103 -4.76 -4.23 6.72
N MET A 104 -4.89 -3.02 7.22
CA MET A 104 -3.84 -2.25 7.89
C MET A 104 -4.24 -2.05 9.35
N SER A 105 -3.33 -2.30 10.28
CA SER A 105 -3.59 -2.17 11.71
C SER A 105 -2.43 -1.52 12.45
N ASP A 106 -2.75 -0.92 13.59
CA ASP A 106 -1.75 -0.50 14.57
C ASP A 106 -1.22 -1.75 15.28
N GLY A 107 0.05 -2.08 15.04
CA GLY A 107 0.73 -3.21 15.65
C GLY A 107 1.38 -2.87 17.00
N THR A 108 1.11 -1.71 17.58
CA THR A 108 1.62 -1.32 18.89
C THR A 108 0.89 -2.13 19.98
N ASP A 109 1.61 -2.62 20.97
CA ASP A 109 1.04 -3.39 22.05
C ASP A 109 -0.02 -2.55 22.81
N GLY A 110 -1.22 -3.11 22.96
CA GLY A 110 -2.34 -2.43 23.59
C GLY A 110 -3.06 -1.40 22.71
N ALA A 111 -2.77 -1.37 21.42
CA ALA A 111 -3.48 -0.49 20.48
C ALA A 111 -4.99 -0.78 20.48
N THR A 112 -5.79 0.28 20.47
CA THR A 112 -7.26 0.22 20.41
C THR A 112 -7.81 0.70 19.07
N THR A 113 -6.93 1.19 18.19
CA THR A 113 -7.31 1.63 16.84
C THR A 113 -7.81 0.44 16.04
N PRO A 114 -9.04 0.48 15.52
CA PRO A 114 -9.54 -0.61 14.68
C PRO A 114 -8.67 -0.81 13.44
N ALA A 115 -8.53 -2.06 13.00
CA ALA A 115 -7.92 -2.35 11.72
C ALA A 115 -8.78 -1.76 10.58
N VAL A 116 -8.11 -1.24 9.57
CA VAL A 116 -8.74 -0.67 8.38
C VAL A 116 -8.61 -1.66 7.23
N GLU A 117 -9.74 -2.03 6.64
CA GLU A 117 -9.76 -2.79 5.39
C GLU A 117 -9.30 -1.89 4.25
N ILE A 118 -8.26 -2.33 3.52
CA ILE A 118 -7.73 -1.59 2.38
C ILE A 118 -8.22 -2.18 1.07
N VAL A 119 -8.25 -3.51 0.98
CA VAL A 119 -8.58 -4.24 -0.24
C VAL A 119 -9.47 -5.43 0.07
N ASN A 120 -10.49 -5.58 -0.75
CA ASN A 120 -11.28 -6.79 -0.87
C ASN A 120 -11.33 -7.14 -2.37
N TYR A 121 -10.41 -8.02 -2.80
CA TYR A 121 -10.23 -8.41 -4.21
C TYR A 121 -10.85 -9.76 -4.48
N GLU A 122 -11.59 -9.84 -5.56
CA GLU A 122 -12.05 -11.08 -6.17
C GLU A 122 -11.52 -11.16 -7.61
N ARG A 123 -10.90 -12.29 -7.94
CA ARG A 123 -10.32 -12.47 -9.27
C ARG A 123 -11.41 -12.47 -10.35
N PRO A 124 -11.29 -11.60 -11.37
CA PRO A 124 -12.20 -11.64 -12.51
C PRO A 124 -12.17 -13.01 -13.22
N ALA A 125 -13.33 -13.52 -13.59
CA ALA A 125 -13.48 -14.86 -14.18
C ALA A 125 -12.69 -15.05 -15.50
N ASN A 126 -12.35 -13.97 -16.18
CA ASN A 126 -11.60 -13.98 -17.46
C ASN A 126 -10.08 -13.90 -17.31
N VAL A 127 -9.55 -13.82 -16.09
CA VAL A 127 -8.10 -13.79 -15.86
C VAL A 127 -7.57 -15.22 -15.91
N VAL A 128 -6.75 -15.50 -16.91
CA VAL A 128 -6.16 -16.83 -17.13
C VAL A 128 -4.78 -16.93 -16.51
N SER A 129 -3.97 -15.89 -16.62
CA SER A 129 -2.61 -15.82 -16.05
C SER A 129 -2.23 -14.36 -15.82
N SER A 130 -1.58 -14.07 -14.70
CA SER A 130 -1.09 -12.73 -14.42
C SER A 130 0.10 -12.78 -13.46
N PRO A 131 1.26 -12.18 -13.82
CA PRO A 131 2.38 -12.02 -12.91
C PRO A 131 2.13 -10.93 -11.86
N VAL A 132 1.08 -10.13 -12.04
CA VAL A 132 0.74 -9.00 -11.17
C VAL A 132 -0.75 -9.00 -10.91
N ILE A 133 -1.12 -8.88 -9.63
CA ILE A 133 -2.48 -8.55 -9.22
C ILE A 133 -2.49 -7.09 -8.81
N VAL A 134 -3.35 -6.30 -9.45
CA VAL A 134 -3.64 -4.93 -9.06
C VAL A 134 -5.04 -4.90 -8.46
N ALA A 135 -5.12 -4.57 -7.19
CA ALA A 135 -6.37 -4.53 -6.44
C ALA A 135 -6.67 -3.08 -6.02
N PRO A 136 -7.41 -2.32 -6.84
CA PRO A 136 -7.81 -0.96 -6.52
C PRO A 136 -8.88 -0.98 -5.43
N THR A 137 -8.90 0.06 -4.61
CA THR A 137 -10.02 0.33 -3.72
C THR A 137 -11.16 0.96 -4.52
N THR A 138 -12.40 0.74 -4.11
CA THR A 138 -13.56 1.41 -4.73
C THR A 138 -13.47 2.93 -4.56
N TYR A 139 -12.97 3.37 -3.42
CA TYR A 139 -12.68 4.77 -3.08
C TYR A 139 -11.38 4.82 -2.28
N PRO A 140 -10.62 5.94 -2.33
CA PRO A 140 -9.47 6.13 -1.45
C PRO A 140 -9.86 5.97 0.01
N ILE A 141 -9.20 5.05 0.72
CA ILE A 141 -9.52 4.70 2.11
C ILE A 141 -8.61 5.50 3.04
N ASN A 142 -9.20 6.26 3.96
CA ASN A 142 -8.45 7.02 4.95
C ASN A 142 -7.80 6.08 5.97
N VAL A 143 -6.48 6.04 5.96
CA VAL A 143 -5.65 5.22 6.85
C VAL A 143 -4.84 6.07 7.85
N SER A 144 -5.12 7.36 7.95
CA SER A 144 -4.32 8.32 8.72
C SER A 144 -4.09 7.91 10.18
N GLN A 145 -5.12 7.39 10.85
CA GLN A 145 -5.00 6.98 12.25
C GLN A 145 -4.03 5.82 12.42
N VAL A 146 -4.15 4.81 11.58
CA VAL A 146 -3.25 3.64 11.60
C VAL A 146 -1.87 4.02 11.12
N TRP A 147 -1.77 4.85 10.07
CA TRP A 147 -0.51 5.31 9.51
C TRP A 147 0.34 6.12 10.51
N SER A 148 -0.30 6.86 11.42
CA SER A 148 0.38 7.62 12.47
C SER A 148 0.92 6.76 13.63
N ALA A 149 0.60 5.47 13.66
CA ALA A 149 1.08 4.55 14.67
C ALA A 149 2.60 4.37 14.62
N LYS A 150 3.20 3.96 15.74
CA LYS A 150 4.63 3.65 15.81
C LYS A 150 4.98 2.39 15.03
N LYS A 151 4.04 1.46 14.95
CA LYS A 151 4.18 0.18 14.27
C LYS A 151 2.92 -0.07 13.46
N VAL A 152 3.07 -0.20 12.16
CA VAL A 152 1.97 -0.50 11.24
C VAL A 152 2.14 -1.91 10.71
N VAL A 153 1.11 -2.71 10.83
CA VAL A 153 1.07 -4.09 10.35
C VAL A 153 0.10 -4.21 9.19
N ILE A 154 0.58 -4.78 8.09
CA ILE A 154 -0.25 -5.19 6.97
C ILE A 154 -0.54 -6.67 7.13
N THR A 155 -1.80 -7.05 7.09
CA THR A 155 -2.24 -8.44 7.10
C THR A 155 -3.00 -8.75 5.83
N MET A 156 -2.57 -9.79 5.15
CA MET A 156 -3.19 -10.30 3.93
C MET A 156 -3.78 -11.67 4.21
N VAL A 157 -5.05 -11.84 3.92
CA VAL A 157 -5.72 -13.14 3.86
C VAL A 157 -5.97 -13.44 2.39
N LEU A 158 -5.28 -14.45 1.87
CA LEU A 158 -5.38 -14.88 0.48
C LEU A 158 -6.10 -16.21 0.42
N ALA A 159 -7.01 -16.39 -0.53
CA ALA A 159 -7.68 -17.65 -0.78
C ALA A 159 -7.53 -18.07 -2.25
N GLY A 160 -7.36 -19.39 -2.47
CA GLY A 160 -7.16 -19.93 -3.81
C GLY A 160 -6.60 -21.34 -3.80
N VAL A 161 -5.98 -21.74 -4.93
CA VAL A 161 -5.31 -23.03 -5.11
C VAL A 161 -3.80 -22.79 -5.21
N PHE A 162 -3.13 -22.82 -4.07
CA PHE A 162 -1.74 -22.41 -3.96
C PHE A 162 -0.73 -23.45 -4.49
N PRO A 163 0.49 -23.00 -4.89
CA PRO A 163 1.58 -23.89 -5.29
C PRO A 163 2.00 -24.84 -4.18
N GLU A 164 2.59 -25.98 -4.55
CA GLU A 164 3.19 -26.92 -3.59
C GLU A 164 4.46 -26.35 -2.92
N ALA A 165 5.27 -25.61 -3.69
CA ALA A 165 6.48 -24.98 -3.20
C ALA A 165 6.20 -23.63 -2.55
N ASP A 166 7.03 -23.25 -1.60
CA ASP A 166 7.06 -21.89 -1.06
C ASP A 166 7.29 -20.87 -2.18
N TRP A 167 6.66 -19.74 -2.07
CA TRP A 167 6.68 -18.69 -3.06
C TRP A 167 6.82 -17.31 -2.42
N SER A 168 7.05 -16.29 -3.22
CA SER A 168 7.14 -14.92 -2.73
C SER A 168 6.57 -13.92 -3.74
N ALA A 169 6.13 -12.78 -3.20
CA ALA A 169 5.67 -11.64 -3.98
C ALA A 169 6.19 -10.33 -3.38
N ASP A 170 6.44 -9.36 -4.25
CA ASP A 170 6.55 -7.98 -3.83
C ASP A 170 5.15 -7.44 -3.58
N VAL A 171 4.95 -6.74 -2.46
CA VAL A 171 3.68 -6.11 -2.09
C VAL A 171 3.88 -4.60 -2.08
N THR A 172 3.18 -3.90 -2.95
CA THR A 172 3.23 -2.44 -3.05
C THR A 172 1.91 -1.84 -2.63
N LEU A 173 1.98 -0.90 -1.67
CA LEU A 173 0.85 -0.06 -1.27
C LEU A 173 0.97 1.27 -2.00
N ASN A 174 -0.04 1.62 -2.78
CA ASN A 174 -0.15 2.90 -3.45
C ASN A 174 -1.02 3.84 -2.62
N MET A 175 -0.45 4.99 -2.27
CA MET A 175 -1.04 5.94 -1.33
C MET A 175 -0.99 7.36 -1.85
N SER A 176 -1.88 8.19 -1.35
CA SER A 176 -1.90 9.64 -1.55
C SER A 176 -2.10 10.35 -0.21
N GLY A 177 -1.87 11.64 -0.17
CA GLY A 177 -2.08 12.44 1.03
C GLY A 177 -2.69 13.78 0.74
N LYS A 178 -3.29 14.39 1.76
CA LYS A 178 -3.73 15.78 1.78
C LYS A 178 -3.13 16.49 2.96
N ILE A 179 -2.52 17.63 2.73
CA ILE A 179 -2.00 18.51 3.78
C ILE A 179 -3.02 19.61 4.01
N SER A 180 -3.36 19.83 5.28
CA SER A 180 -4.24 20.93 5.67
C SER A 180 -3.48 21.92 6.53
N TYR A 181 -3.48 23.20 6.13
CA TYR A 181 -3.01 24.32 6.93
C TYR A 181 -4.22 25.15 7.39
N LYS A 182 -4.29 25.42 8.69
CA LYS A 182 -5.19 26.42 9.28
C LYS A 182 -4.37 27.66 9.60
N PHE A 183 -4.78 28.77 9.05
CA PHE A 183 -4.23 30.10 9.36
C PHE A 183 -5.10 30.80 10.39
#